data_5f0239aec33033bd3c9c9d75f1bedb54
#
_entry.id   5f0239aec33033bd3c9c9d75f1bedb54
#
_cell.length_a   1.000
_cell.length_b   1.000
_cell.length_c   1.000
_cell.angle_alpha   90.00
_cell.angle_beta   90.00
_cell.angle_gamma   90.00
#
_symmetry.space_group_name_H-M   'P 1'
#
loop_
_entity.id
_entity.type
_entity.pdbx_description
1 polymer ?
#
loop_
_entity_poly.entity_id
_entity_poly.type
_entity_poly.pdbx_seq_one_letter_code
_entity_poly.pdbx_strand_id
1 'polypeptide(L)'
;MAADLTQIFDRLRERFAAQEAKCVVLHDEPARYFLGTHEVRAKDGYRTGFGGVEIKKNYVSAHVMPVYVHPDMLDGIGPELRRRMQGKSCFNFKTVDERLFDELGRLIDAGADRFAQDGKL
;
A
#
# COMPACT_ATOMS: atom_id res chain seq x y z
N MET A 1 1.47 -14.64 22.67
CA MET A 1 2.17 -15.05 21.45
C MET A 1 2.26 -13.89 20.48
N ALA A 2 3.40 -13.75 19.84
CA ALA A 2 3.54 -12.74 18.81
C ALA A 2 2.60 -13.06 17.65
N ALA A 3 2.07 -12.02 17.00
CA ALA A 3 1.28 -12.20 15.79
C ALA A 3 2.13 -12.86 14.72
N ASP A 4 1.50 -13.68 13.89
CA ASP A 4 2.16 -14.25 12.72
C ASP A 4 2.25 -13.15 11.65
N LEU A 5 3.43 -12.61 11.45
CA LEU A 5 3.66 -11.55 10.47
C LEU A 5 3.35 -11.99 9.04
N THR A 6 3.54 -13.28 8.75
CA THR A 6 3.19 -13.84 7.43
C THR A 6 1.69 -13.74 7.18
N GLN A 7 0.88 -14.00 8.20
CA GLN A 7 -0.59 -13.92 8.08
C GLN A 7 -1.02 -12.47 7.83
N ILE A 8 -0.42 -11.52 8.54
CA ILE A 8 -0.68 -10.09 8.32
C ILE A 8 -0.30 -9.71 6.88
N PHE A 9 0.88 -10.14 6.44
CA PHE A 9 1.38 -9.88 5.10
C PHE A 9 0.43 -10.42 4.04
N ASP A 10 -0.01 -11.68 4.17
CA ASP A 10 -0.87 -12.32 3.18
C ASP A 10 -2.21 -11.59 3.05
N ARG A 11 -2.79 -11.16 4.16
CA ARG A 11 -4.05 -10.41 4.17
C ARG A 11 -3.92 -9.06 3.50
N LEU A 12 -2.84 -8.34 3.78
CA LEU A 12 -2.59 -7.03 3.17
C LEU A 12 -2.21 -7.18 1.69
N ARG A 13 -1.45 -8.21 1.35
CA ARG A 13 -1.08 -8.47 -0.04
C ARG A 13 -2.31 -8.61 -0.93
N GLU A 14 -3.35 -9.29 -0.44
CA GLU A 14 -4.60 -9.45 -1.20
C GLU A 14 -5.22 -8.10 -1.59
N ARG A 15 -5.12 -7.10 -0.71
CA ARG A 15 -5.68 -5.76 -0.97
C ARG A 15 -4.95 -5.06 -2.11
N PHE A 16 -3.63 -5.20 -2.16
CA PHE A 16 -2.84 -4.64 -3.26
C PHE A 16 -3.00 -5.46 -4.54
N ALA A 17 -3.05 -6.79 -4.41
CA ALA A 17 -3.17 -7.68 -5.56
C ALA A 17 -4.46 -7.44 -6.36
N ALA A 18 -5.50 -6.90 -5.73
CA ALA A 18 -6.72 -6.51 -6.42
C ALA A 18 -6.46 -5.46 -7.51
N GLN A 19 -5.37 -4.71 -7.41
CA GLN A 19 -4.99 -3.67 -8.39
C GLN A 19 -3.86 -4.12 -9.33
N GLU A 20 -3.39 -5.37 -9.18
CA GLU A 20 -2.20 -5.84 -9.91
C GLU A 20 -2.35 -5.73 -11.42
N ALA A 21 -3.54 -6.01 -11.96
CA ALA A 21 -3.77 -5.97 -13.41
C ALA A 21 -3.58 -4.57 -13.99
N LYS A 22 -3.72 -3.52 -13.19
CA LYS A 22 -3.55 -2.13 -13.61
C LYS A 22 -2.11 -1.63 -13.42
N CYS A 23 -1.27 -2.42 -12.76
CA CYS A 23 0.05 -1.99 -12.31
C CYS A 23 1.14 -2.84 -12.94
N VAL A 24 2.39 -2.48 -12.62
CA VAL A 24 3.58 -3.26 -12.96
C VAL A 24 4.06 -3.93 -11.68
N VAL A 25 4.23 -5.26 -11.70
CA VAL A 25 4.75 -5.97 -10.53
C VAL A 25 6.25 -5.71 -10.42
N LEU A 26 6.67 -5.11 -9.32
CA LEU A 26 8.08 -4.81 -9.06
C LEU A 26 8.73 -5.88 -8.20
N HIS A 27 8.04 -6.36 -7.18
CA HIS A 27 8.50 -7.41 -6.29
C HIS A 27 7.34 -8.34 -5.95
N ASP A 28 7.57 -9.64 -6.04
CA ASP A 28 6.59 -10.66 -5.64
C ASP A 28 7.36 -11.78 -4.94
N GLU A 29 7.74 -11.51 -3.69
CA GLU A 29 8.58 -12.38 -2.87
C GLU A 29 7.81 -12.76 -1.61
N PRO A 30 8.21 -13.81 -0.89
CA PRO A 30 7.47 -14.26 0.32
C PRO A 30 7.31 -13.20 1.41
N ALA A 31 8.21 -12.21 1.48
CA ALA A 31 8.17 -11.16 2.51
C ALA A 31 8.04 -9.76 1.92
N ARG A 32 7.83 -9.64 0.60
CA ARG A 32 7.82 -8.33 -0.05
C ARG A 32 7.03 -8.39 -1.35
N TYR A 33 5.99 -7.56 -1.44
CA TYR A 33 5.15 -7.48 -2.64
C TYR A 33 4.92 -5.99 -2.96
N PHE A 34 5.43 -5.53 -4.11
CA PHE A 34 5.31 -4.13 -4.50
C PHE A 34 4.87 -3.99 -5.94
N LEU A 35 3.99 -3.02 -6.16
CA LEU A 35 3.46 -2.65 -7.47
C LEU A 35 3.96 -1.26 -7.85
N GLY A 36 4.26 -1.08 -9.12
CA GLY A 36 4.61 0.20 -9.71
C GLY A 36 3.54 0.70 -10.64
N THR A 37 3.58 1.99 -10.94
CA THR A 37 2.73 2.62 -11.94
C THR A 37 3.36 2.47 -13.32
N HIS A 38 2.66 2.97 -14.35
CA HIS A 38 3.19 3.03 -15.72
C HIS A 38 3.98 4.32 -15.96
N GLU A 39 4.03 5.20 -14.98
CA GLU A 39 4.78 6.46 -15.10
C GLU A 39 6.28 6.21 -14.91
N VAL A 40 7.05 6.43 -15.96
CA VAL A 40 8.51 6.32 -15.93
C VAL A 40 9.09 7.68 -16.28
N ARG A 41 9.94 8.20 -15.41
CA ARG A 41 10.56 9.50 -15.60
C ARG A 41 11.66 9.40 -16.68
N ALA A 42 11.52 10.21 -17.73
CA ALA A 42 12.43 10.17 -18.87
C ALA A 42 13.89 10.49 -18.50
N LYS A 43 14.05 11.35 -17.48
CA LYS A 43 15.36 11.83 -17.06
C LYS A 43 16.30 10.70 -16.61
N ASP A 44 15.78 9.73 -15.86
CA ASP A 44 16.60 8.72 -15.22
C ASP A 44 15.97 7.32 -15.22
N GLY A 45 14.82 7.17 -15.85
CA GLY A 45 14.12 5.88 -15.91
C GLY A 45 13.44 5.46 -14.61
N TYR A 46 13.34 6.37 -13.62
CA TYR A 46 12.68 6.05 -12.37
C TYR A 46 11.17 5.83 -12.59
N ARG A 47 10.69 4.70 -12.09
CA ARG A 47 9.26 4.36 -12.15
C ARG A 47 8.60 4.73 -10.84
N THR A 48 7.53 5.53 -10.91
CA THR A 48 6.73 5.88 -9.73
C THR A 48 6.08 4.63 -9.16
N GLY A 49 6.21 4.43 -7.84
CA GLY A 49 5.57 3.33 -7.15
C GLY A 49 4.08 3.56 -6.96
N PHE A 50 3.31 2.46 -6.92
CA PHE A 50 1.91 2.51 -6.49
C PHE A 50 1.81 2.17 -5.01
N GLY A 51 2.42 1.07 -4.61
CA GLY A 51 2.41 0.64 -3.22
C GLY A 51 2.66 -0.84 -3.08
N GLY A 52 2.64 -1.29 -1.85
CA GLY A 52 2.87 -2.68 -1.55
C GLY A 52 3.00 -2.93 -0.06
N VAL A 53 3.50 -4.10 0.27
CA VAL A 53 3.59 -4.56 1.65
C VAL A 53 4.89 -5.32 1.85
N GLU A 54 5.46 -5.17 3.04
CA GLU A 54 6.73 -5.81 3.38
C GLU A 54 6.75 -6.23 4.85
N ILE A 55 7.27 -7.43 5.11
CA ILE A 55 7.51 -7.89 6.48
C ILE A 55 8.80 -7.25 6.98
N LYS A 56 8.70 -6.51 8.08
CA LYS A 56 9.83 -5.95 8.80
C LYS A 56 10.18 -6.84 9.99
N LYS A 57 11.13 -6.41 10.83
CA LYS A 57 11.58 -7.22 11.95
C LYS A 57 10.46 -7.55 12.93
N ASN A 58 9.65 -6.56 13.32
CA ASN A 58 8.63 -6.71 14.36
C ASN A 58 7.24 -6.30 13.91
N TYR A 59 7.05 -5.99 12.61
CA TYR A 59 5.77 -5.52 12.09
C TYR A 59 5.72 -5.72 10.58
N VAL A 60 4.54 -5.50 10.01
CA VAL A 60 4.33 -5.49 8.56
C VAL A 60 4.01 -4.06 8.17
N SER A 61 4.67 -3.55 7.15
CA SER A 61 4.47 -2.19 6.65
C SER A 61 3.76 -2.21 5.30
N ALA A 62 2.64 -1.50 5.20
CA ALA A 62 1.94 -1.27 3.95
C ALA A 62 2.24 0.15 3.47
N HIS A 63 2.65 0.28 2.22
CA HIS A 63 3.00 1.57 1.62
C HIS A 63 1.98 1.92 0.54
N VAL A 64 1.36 3.10 0.65
CA VAL A 64 0.33 3.55 -0.29
C VAL A 64 0.78 4.89 -0.87
N MET A 65 1.41 4.86 -2.04
CA MET A 65 1.99 6.06 -2.65
C MET A 65 0.95 7.13 -3.00
N PRO A 66 -0.29 6.79 -3.43
CA PRO A 66 -1.28 7.82 -3.72
C PRO A 66 -1.51 8.81 -2.58
N VAL A 67 -1.46 8.37 -1.32
CA VAL A 67 -1.68 9.29 -0.18
C VAL A 67 -0.47 10.20 0.04
N TYR A 68 0.70 9.81 -0.43
CA TYR A 68 1.87 10.69 -0.42
C TYR A 68 1.70 11.84 -1.40
N VAL A 69 1.21 11.53 -2.60
CA VAL A 69 1.00 12.49 -3.68
C VAL A 69 -0.24 13.34 -3.41
N HIS A 70 -1.29 12.72 -2.86
CA HIS A 70 -2.58 13.35 -2.58
C HIS A 70 -2.92 13.20 -1.09
N PRO A 71 -2.31 14.00 -0.20
CA PRO A 71 -2.55 13.88 1.25
C PRO A 71 -4.00 14.10 1.68
N ASP A 72 -4.81 14.77 0.86
CA ASP A 72 -6.24 14.96 1.12
C ASP A 72 -6.99 13.64 1.25
N MET A 73 -6.47 12.57 0.65
CA MET A 73 -7.09 11.25 0.74
C MET A 73 -7.13 10.73 2.18
N LEU A 74 -6.24 11.22 3.05
CA LEU A 74 -6.22 10.83 4.46
C LEU A 74 -7.37 11.44 5.26
N ASP A 75 -8.04 12.48 4.73
CA ASP A 75 -9.17 13.10 5.41
C ASP A 75 -10.35 12.14 5.57
N GLY A 76 -10.43 11.12 4.72
CA GLY A 76 -11.52 10.15 4.73
C GLY A 76 -11.30 8.92 5.61
N ILE A 77 -10.11 8.77 6.23
CA ILE A 77 -9.84 7.59 7.06
C ILE A 77 -10.12 7.85 8.53
N GLY A 78 -10.43 6.76 9.25
CA GLY A 78 -10.71 6.84 10.68
C GLY A 78 -9.45 7.03 11.53
N PRO A 79 -9.64 7.42 12.81
CA PRO A 79 -8.50 7.71 13.68
C PRO A 79 -7.66 6.48 14.00
N GLU A 80 -8.24 5.29 14.03
CA GLU A 80 -7.49 4.07 14.33
C GLU A 80 -6.52 3.72 13.21
N LEU A 81 -6.97 3.80 11.95
CA LEU A 81 -6.07 3.58 10.82
C LEU A 81 -5.01 4.67 10.76
N ARG A 82 -5.40 5.92 11.04
CA ARG A 82 -4.47 7.04 11.06
C ARG A 82 -3.34 6.82 12.06
N ARG A 83 -3.63 6.21 13.20
CA ARG A 83 -2.61 5.91 14.22
C ARG A 83 -1.60 4.85 13.75
N ARG A 84 -1.93 4.07 12.73
CA ARG A 84 -1.00 3.08 12.18
C ARG A 84 0.03 3.70 11.27
N MET A 85 -0.13 4.97 10.90
CA MET A 85 0.81 5.62 10.00
C MET A 85 2.12 5.94 10.68
N GLN A 86 3.20 5.71 9.93
CA GLN A 86 4.53 6.18 10.24
C GLN A 86 5.05 6.87 9.00
N GLY A 87 5.30 8.18 9.08
CA GLY A 87 5.61 8.97 7.91
C GLY A 87 4.36 9.33 7.13
N LYS A 88 4.49 9.55 5.83
CA LYS A 88 3.44 10.14 5.00
C LYS A 88 2.61 9.14 4.21
N SER A 89 3.06 7.89 4.11
CA SER A 89 2.41 6.91 3.22
C SER A 89 2.49 5.47 3.72
N CYS A 90 3.08 5.22 4.87
CA CYS A 90 3.24 3.87 5.41
C CYS A 90 2.30 3.63 6.57
N PHE A 91 1.72 2.42 6.61
CA PHE A 91 0.82 1.96 7.66
C PHE A 91 1.41 0.68 8.24
N ASN A 92 1.68 0.67 9.55
CA ASN A 92 2.37 -0.44 10.21
C ASN A 92 1.42 -1.24 11.09
N PHE A 93 1.48 -2.57 10.98
CA PHE A 93 0.59 -3.48 11.71
C PHE A 93 1.40 -4.56 12.40
N LYS A 94 1.01 -4.87 13.64
CA LYS A 94 1.60 -5.94 14.44
C LYS A 94 0.63 -7.08 14.70
N THR A 95 -0.64 -6.87 14.38
CA THR A 95 -1.70 -7.86 14.58
C THR A 95 -2.62 -7.86 13.37
N VAL A 96 -3.38 -8.96 13.20
CA VAL A 96 -4.42 -9.02 12.19
C VAL A 96 -5.61 -8.20 12.68
N ASP A 97 -6.03 -7.23 11.89
CA ASP A 97 -7.23 -6.42 12.16
C ASP A 97 -7.97 -6.23 10.84
N GLU A 98 -8.92 -7.12 10.59
CA GLU A 98 -9.64 -7.16 9.31
C GLU A 98 -10.39 -5.86 9.03
N ARG A 99 -10.92 -5.21 10.06
CA ARG A 99 -11.64 -3.95 9.90
C ARG A 99 -10.71 -2.85 9.37
N LEU A 100 -9.51 -2.75 9.93
CA LEU A 100 -8.52 -1.78 9.44
C LEU A 100 -7.98 -2.17 8.07
N PHE A 101 -7.82 -3.48 7.81
CA PHE A 101 -7.38 -3.95 6.49
C PHE A 101 -8.42 -3.65 5.43
N ASP A 102 -9.70 -3.77 5.74
CA ASP A 102 -10.77 -3.41 4.80
C ASP A 102 -10.76 -1.91 4.53
N GLU A 103 -10.57 -1.10 5.55
CA GLU A 103 -10.48 0.35 5.39
C GLU A 103 -9.26 0.73 4.54
N LEU A 104 -8.12 0.10 4.80
CA LEU A 104 -6.92 0.31 4.00
C LEU A 104 -7.15 -0.13 2.54
N GLY A 105 -7.86 -1.25 2.35
CA GLY A 105 -8.21 -1.73 1.01
C GLY A 105 -9.03 -0.71 0.23
N ARG A 106 -9.99 -0.07 0.87
CA ARG A 106 -10.77 1.01 0.24
C ARG A 106 -9.87 2.20 -0.11
N LEU A 107 -8.91 2.52 0.74
CA LEU A 107 -7.94 3.57 0.46
C LEU A 107 -7.05 3.22 -0.72
N ILE A 108 -6.60 1.97 -0.82
CA ILE A 108 -5.82 1.47 -1.94
C ILE A 108 -6.62 1.59 -3.24
N ASP A 109 -7.88 1.17 -3.22
CA ASP A 109 -8.75 1.24 -4.41
C ASP A 109 -8.97 2.70 -4.85
N ALA A 110 -9.23 3.58 -3.90
CA ALA A 110 -9.39 5.01 -4.18
C ALA A 110 -8.08 5.60 -4.72
N GLY A 111 -6.95 5.13 -4.22
CA GLY A 111 -5.64 5.54 -4.69
C GLY A 111 -5.38 5.12 -6.14
N ALA A 112 -5.81 3.92 -6.50
CA ALA A 112 -5.69 3.46 -7.88
C ALA A 112 -6.52 4.33 -8.82
N ASP A 113 -7.76 4.69 -8.42
CA ASP A 113 -8.61 5.59 -9.20
C ASP A 113 -7.96 6.97 -9.34
N ARG A 114 -7.38 7.48 -8.27
CA ARG A 114 -6.73 8.79 -8.28
C ARG A 114 -5.51 8.81 -9.21
N PHE A 115 -4.70 7.75 -9.17
CA PHE A 115 -3.55 7.62 -10.06
C PHE A 115 -3.97 7.39 -11.51
N ALA A 116 -5.11 6.74 -11.75
CA ALA A 116 -5.65 6.62 -13.10
C ALA A 116 -6.04 8.00 -13.65
N GLN A 117 -6.66 8.84 -12.81
CA GLN A 117 -6.98 10.22 -13.16
C GLN A 117 -5.73 11.05 -13.46
N ASP A 118 -4.64 10.76 -12.75
CA ASP A 118 -3.35 11.43 -12.95
C ASP A 118 -2.61 10.93 -14.20
N GLY A 119 -3.11 9.91 -14.85
CA GLY A 119 -2.46 9.32 -16.03
C GLY A 119 -1.33 8.34 -15.68
N LYS A 120 -1.24 7.88 -14.43
CA LYS A 120 -0.19 6.95 -14.00
C LYS A 120 -0.58 5.49 -14.16
N LEU A 121 -1.85 5.20 -14.15
CA LEU A 121 -2.40 3.85 -14.31
C LEU A 121 -3.35 3.76 -15.49
#